data_482f7d38f6c38e923713abae9a9f9a5f
#
_entry.id   482f7d38f6c38e923713abae9a9f9a5f
#
_cell.length_a   1.000
_cell.length_b   1.000
_cell.length_c   1.000
_cell.angle_alpha   90.00
_cell.angle_beta   90.00
_cell.angle_gamma   90.00
#
_symmetry.space_group_name_H-M   'P 1'
#
loop_
_entity.id
_entity.type
_entity.pdbx_description
1 polymer ?
#
loop_
_entity_poly.entity_id
_entity_poly.type
_entity_poly.pdbx_seq_one_letter_code
_entity_poly.pdbx_strand_id
1 'polypeptide(L)'
;MAFLEPTPEQVKESKIYREWGLTDEEYGTICDKILHRLPNYTETGLFAVMWSEHCSYKNSKPVLRKFPTTGPQVLQGPGEGAGIVDIGDGQAVVFKAESHNHPSAVEPYEGAATGVGGIIRDIFSMGARPIAILDSLRFGELDN
;
A
#
# COMPACT_ATOMS: atom_id res chain seq x y z
N MET A 1 2.17 -4.14 32.92
CA MET A 1 3.64 -4.29 32.74
C MET A 1 4.04 -3.43 31.55
N ALA A 2 5.09 -2.63 31.68
CA ALA A 2 5.63 -1.90 30.54
C ALA A 2 6.23 -2.93 29.56
N PHE A 3 5.94 -2.78 28.26
CA PHE A 3 6.55 -3.58 27.22
C PHE A 3 8.05 -3.26 27.18
N LEU A 4 8.88 -4.28 27.39
CA LEU A 4 10.33 -4.13 27.28
C LEU A 4 10.71 -4.53 25.85
N GLU A 5 11.21 -3.58 25.08
CA GLU A 5 11.65 -3.87 23.70
C GLU A 5 12.86 -4.83 23.73
N PRO A 6 12.90 -5.81 22.81
CA PRO A 6 14.07 -6.64 22.60
C PRO A 6 15.30 -5.81 22.23
N THR A 7 16.47 -6.25 22.67
CA THR A 7 17.73 -5.59 22.22
C THR A 7 18.00 -5.85 20.74
N PRO A 8 18.83 -5.03 20.06
CA PRO A 8 19.18 -5.24 18.66
C PRO A 8 19.75 -6.65 18.38
N GLU A 9 20.52 -7.21 19.33
CA GLU A 9 21.06 -8.55 19.24
C GLU A 9 19.94 -9.60 19.30
N GLN A 10 18.98 -9.43 20.19
CA GLN A 10 17.81 -10.30 20.30
C GLN A 10 16.92 -10.24 19.06
N VAL A 11 16.74 -9.05 18.46
CA VAL A 11 16.03 -8.88 17.18
C VAL A 11 16.73 -9.67 16.07
N LYS A 12 18.06 -9.58 15.99
CA LYS A 12 18.86 -10.31 15.02
C LYS A 12 18.79 -11.83 15.24
N GLU A 13 18.91 -12.28 16.47
CA GLU A 13 18.93 -13.71 16.82
C GLU A 13 17.57 -14.37 16.61
N SER A 14 16.48 -13.74 17.05
CA SER A 14 15.11 -14.22 16.88
C SER A 14 14.62 -14.15 15.44
N LYS A 15 15.26 -13.31 14.61
CA LYS A 15 14.83 -13.05 13.22
C LYS A 15 13.39 -12.56 13.09
N ILE A 16 12.87 -11.86 14.08
CA ILE A 16 11.51 -11.34 14.07
C ILE A 16 11.21 -10.47 12.84
N TYR A 17 12.22 -9.86 12.25
CA TYR A 17 12.10 -9.10 11.01
C TYR A 17 11.54 -9.92 9.85
N ARG A 18 11.72 -11.26 9.85
CA ARG A 18 11.13 -12.15 8.83
C ARG A 18 9.61 -12.25 8.98
N GLU A 19 9.12 -12.29 10.21
CA GLU A 19 7.68 -12.29 10.49
C GLU A 19 7.03 -10.98 10.03
N TRP A 20 7.79 -9.89 10.04
CA TRP A 20 7.36 -8.59 9.54
C TRP A 20 7.60 -8.38 8.03
N GLY A 21 8.05 -9.41 7.33
CA GLY A 21 8.18 -9.42 5.88
C GLY A 21 9.50 -8.90 5.31
N LEU A 22 10.54 -8.70 6.13
CA LEU A 22 11.88 -8.43 5.64
C LEU A 22 12.62 -9.75 5.35
N THR A 23 13.36 -9.77 4.26
CA THR A 23 14.29 -10.87 3.95
C THR A 23 15.62 -10.69 4.71
N ASP A 24 16.42 -11.76 4.79
CA ASP A 24 17.75 -11.67 5.39
C ASP A 24 18.67 -10.71 4.64
N GLU A 25 18.55 -10.65 3.32
CA GLU A 25 19.32 -9.73 2.48
C GLU A 25 18.94 -8.27 2.75
N GLU A 26 17.65 -7.98 2.89
CA GLU A 26 17.16 -6.65 3.24
C GLU A 26 17.61 -6.25 4.63
N TYR A 27 17.48 -7.15 5.61
CA TYR A 27 17.97 -6.89 6.96
C TYR A 27 19.48 -6.64 6.98
N GLY A 28 20.25 -7.44 6.24
CA GLY A 28 21.70 -7.21 6.05
C GLY A 28 21.99 -5.85 5.43
N THR A 29 21.21 -5.44 4.42
CA THR A 29 21.35 -4.12 3.80
C THR A 29 21.08 -2.98 4.79
N ILE A 30 20.08 -3.12 5.66
CA ILE A 30 19.80 -2.15 6.73
C ILE A 30 21.00 -2.03 7.68
N CYS A 31 21.54 -3.17 8.14
CA CYS A 31 22.67 -3.19 9.05
C CYS A 31 23.95 -2.60 8.44
N ASP A 32 24.30 -3.06 7.24
CA ASP A 32 25.65 -2.84 6.69
C ASP A 32 25.76 -1.59 5.84
N LYS A 33 24.67 -1.23 5.10
CA LYS A 33 24.71 -0.14 4.12
C LYS A 33 23.97 1.11 4.56
N ILE A 34 22.95 0.98 5.43
CA ILE A 34 22.12 2.12 5.82
C ILE A 34 22.50 2.63 7.20
N LEU A 35 22.41 1.78 8.22
CA LEU A 35 22.65 2.19 9.61
C LEU A 35 24.09 2.03 10.06
N HIS A 36 24.86 1.15 9.42
CA HIS A 36 26.21 0.74 9.83
C HIS A 36 26.27 0.20 11.29
N ARG A 37 25.13 -0.35 11.75
CA ARG A 37 24.93 -1.00 13.05
C ARG A 37 23.67 -1.86 13.00
N LEU A 38 23.42 -2.64 14.05
CA LEU A 38 22.15 -3.35 14.20
C LEU A 38 21.01 -2.34 14.45
N PRO A 39 19.86 -2.49 13.76
CA PRO A 39 18.66 -1.71 14.06
C PRO A 39 18.07 -2.18 15.40
N ASN A 40 17.49 -1.27 16.16
CA ASN A 40 16.66 -1.63 17.30
C ASN A 40 15.29 -2.18 16.86
N TYR A 41 14.47 -2.61 17.82
CA TYR A 41 13.16 -3.20 17.55
C TYR A 41 12.25 -2.24 16.76
N THR A 42 12.14 -0.99 17.22
CA THR A 42 11.32 0.03 16.56
C THR A 42 11.83 0.35 15.14
N GLU A 43 13.13 0.55 14.96
CA GLU A 43 13.74 0.80 13.65
C GLU A 43 13.49 -0.36 12.68
N THR A 44 13.62 -1.60 13.16
CA THR A 44 13.33 -2.79 12.36
C THR A 44 11.87 -2.79 11.88
N GLY A 45 10.92 -2.44 12.76
CA GLY A 45 9.51 -2.30 12.42
C GLY A 45 9.26 -1.21 11.38
N LEU A 46 9.90 -0.06 11.52
CA LEU A 46 9.80 1.04 10.55
C LEU A 46 10.28 0.61 9.16
N PHE A 47 11.45 -0.04 9.07
CA PHE A 47 11.93 -0.57 7.80
C PHE A 47 11.00 -1.63 7.21
N ALA A 48 10.47 -2.53 8.04
CA ALA A 48 9.54 -3.57 7.60
C ALA A 48 8.27 -2.96 6.98
N VAL A 49 7.70 -1.93 7.62
CA VAL A 49 6.51 -1.23 7.10
C VAL A 49 6.83 -0.47 5.82
N MET A 50 7.91 0.33 5.80
CA MET A 50 8.26 1.15 4.65
C MET A 50 8.69 0.33 3.42
N TRP A 51 9.24 -0.86 3.64
CA TRP A 51 9.62 -1.79 2.56
C TRP A 51 8.57 -2.87 2.30
N SER A 52 7.39 -2.76 2.88
CA SER A 52 6.28 -3.66 2.60
C SER A 52 5.74 -3.48 1.18
N GLU A 53 4.98 -4.47 0.71
CA GLU A 53 4.25 -4.36 -0.55
C GLU A 53 3.29 -3.16 -0.56
N HIS A 54 2.67 -2.86 0.59
CA HIS A 54 1.75 -1.75 0.74
C HIS A 54 2.40 -0.38 0.49
N CYS A 55 3.58 -0.12 1.08
CA CYS A 55 4.24 1.19 0.99
C CYS A 55 5.16 1.32 -0.24
N SER A 56 5.86 0.25 -0.61
CA SER A 56 6.93 0.31 -1.62
C SER A 56 6.61 -0.39 -2.93
N TYR A 57 5.52 -1.15 -2.99
CA TYR A 57 5.21 -2.04 -4.12
C TYR A 57 6.37 -3.01 -4.39
N LYS A 58 6.97 -3.52 -3.32
CA LYS A 58 8.21 -4.29 -3.27
C LYS A 58 8.29 -5.39 -4.34
N ASN A 59 7.22 -6.17 -4.48
CA ASN A 59 7.15 -7.29 -5.41
C ASN A 59 6.39 -6.94 -6.70
N SER A 60 5.34 -6.11 -6.61
CA SER A 60 4.47 -5.80 -7.74
C SER A 60 5.02 -4.73 -8.69
N LYS A 61 5.91 -3.85 -8.21
CA LYS A 61 6.46 -2.75 -9.01
C LYS A 61 7.03 -3.16 -10.38
N PRO A 62 7.79 -4.26 -10.53
CA PRO A 62 8.26 -4.71 -11.83
C PRO A 62 7.14 -5.12 -12.79
N VAL A 63 6.02 -5.62 -12.25
CA VAL A 63 4.84 -6.01 -13.04
C VAL A 63 4.03 -4.76 -13.40
N LEU A 64 3.80 -3.87 -12.45
CA LEU A 64 3.06 -2.61 -12.66
C LEU A 64 3.71 -1.75 -13.76
N ARG A 65 5.03 -1.74 -13.85
CA ARG A 65 5.77 -1.02 -14.90
C ARG A 65 5.51 -1.52 -16.34
N LYS A 66 4.87 -2.69 -16.49
CA LYS A 66 4.51 -3.25 -17.80
C LYS A 66 3.17 -2.72 -18.30
N PHE A 67 2.36 -2.10 -17.45
CA PHE A 67 1.10 -1.51 -17.89
C PHE A 67 1.34 -0.23 -18.69
N PRO A 68 0.54 0.02 -19.74
CA PRO A 68 0.59 1.28 -20.46
C PRO A 68 0.06 2.40 -19.53
N THR A 69 0.92 3.37 -19.23
CA THR A 69 0.61 4.49 -18.34
C THR A 69 0.69 5.84 -19.02
N THR A 70 0.98 5.84 -20.31
CA THR A 70 1.12 7.03 -21.16
C THR A 70 0.30 6.88 -22.43
N GLY A 71 -0.18 7.98 -22.95
CA GLY A 71 -0.96 8.04 -24.19
C GLY A 71 -1.54 9.44 -24.38
N PRO A 72 -2.08 9.74 -25.57
CA PRO A 72 -2.58 11.08 -25.91
C PRO A 72 -3.76 11.52 -24.99
N GLN A 73 -4.52 10.57 -24.43
CA GLN A 73 -5.62 10.85 -23.53
C GLN A 73 -5.22 10.89 -22.05
N VAL A 74 -4.00 10.49 -21.69
CA VAL A 74 -3.54 10.47 -20.29
C VAL A 74 -3.07 11.85 -19.88
N LEU A 75 -3.85 12.49 -19.00
CA LEU A 75 -3.51 13.79 -18.42
C LEU A 75 -2.70 13.62 -17.13
N GLN A 76 -2.99 12.59 -16.35
CA GLN A 76 -2.25 12.21 -15.14
C GLN A 76 -2.06 10.70 -15.08
N GLY A 77 -0.82 10.27 -15.16
CA GLY A 77 -0.39 8.88 -14.95
C GLY A 77 -0.03 8.60 -13.48
N PRO A 78 0.71 7.49 -13.21
CA PRO A 78 1.14 7.13 -11.86
C PRO A 78 1.98 8.23 -11.18
N GLY A 79 1.82 8.34 -9.85
CA GLY A 79 2.55 9.28 -9.01
C GLY A 79 1.66 10.19 -8.17
N GLU A 80 0.37 10.23 -8.47
CA GLU A 80 -0.64 10.98 -7.73
C GLU A 80 -1.73 10.04 -7.18
N GLY A 81 -2.67 10.60 -6.41
CA GLY A 81 -3.74 9.84 -5.75
C GLY A 81 -4.70 9.13 -6.71
N ALA A 82 -4.89 9.66 -7.91
CA ALA A 82 -5.78 9.10 -8.92
C ALA A 82 -5.26 9.35 -10.34
N GLY A 83 -5.74 8.57 -11.29
CA GLY A 83 -5.50 8.80 -12.72
C GLY A 83 -6.48 9.81 -13.31
N ILE A 84 -6.05 10.54 -14.36
CA ILE A 84 -6.89 11.47 -15.11
C ILE A 84 -6.76 11.18 -16.60
N VAL A 85 -7.90 11.02 -17.26
CA VAL A 85 -7.95 10.83 -18.72
C VAL A 85 -8.87 11.87 -19.36
N ASP A 86 -8.42 12.39 -20.49
CA ASP A 86 -9.23 13.24 -21.37
C ASP A 86 -10.30 12.39 -22.07
N ILE A 87 -11.55 12.83 -22.01
CA ILE A 87 -12.69 12.18 -22.67
C ILE A 87 -13.25 13.03 -23.82
N GLY A 88 -12.60 14.12 -24.20
CA GLY A 88 -13.04 15.06 -25.23
C GLY A 88 -13.88 16.20 -24.69
N ASP A 89 -14.20 17.14 -25.56
CA ASP A 89 -15.04 18.31 -25.27
C ASP A 89 -14.58 19.16 -24.07
N GLY A 90 -13.26 19.16 -23.80
CA GLY A 90 -12.70 19.86 -22.65
C GLY A 90 -13.04 19.22 -21.30
N GLN A 91 -13.44 17.98 -21.30
CA GLN A 91 -13.79 17.21 -20.10
C GLN A 91 -12.74 16.13 -19.81
N ALA A 92 -12.57 15.83 -18.54
CA ALA A 92 -11.70 14.76 -18.08
C ALA A 92 -12.39 13.92 -17.00
N VAL A 93 -12.02 12.64 -16.95
CA VAL A 93 -12.45 11.72 -15.90
C VAL A 93 -11.29 11.47 -14.95
N VAL A 94 -11.54 11.70 -13.66
CA VAL A 94 -10.65 11.30 -12.57
C VAL A 94 -11.15 9.97 -12.01
N PHE A 95 -10.28 8.98 -11.91
CA PHE A 95 -10.65 7.64 -11.45
C PHE A 95 -9.57 6.99 -10.59
N LYS A 96 -10.02 6.16 -9.69
CA LYS A 96 -9.17 5.34 -8.82
C LYS A 96 -9.76 3.94 -8.67
N ALA A 97 -8.92 2.95 -8.60
CA ALA A 97 -9.28 1.60 -8.20
C ALA A 97 -8.42 1.18 -7.00
N GLU A 98 -9.05 0.60 -5.99
CA GLU A 98 -8.38 0.14 -4.78
C GLU A 98 -9.03 -1.13 -4.25
N SER A 99 -8.26 -2.04 -3.66
CA SER A 99 -8.75 -3.21 -2.98
C SER A 99 -8.69 -3.01 -1.48
N HIS A 100 -9.81 -3.22 -0.79
CA HIS A 100 -9.90 -3.29 0.68
C HIS A 100 -10.27 -4.68 1.17
N ASN A 101 -9.80 -5.71 0.47
CA ASN A 101 -10.10 -7.10 0.77
C ASN A 101 -9.66 -7.50 2.19
N HIS A 102 -8.41 -7.24 2.54
CA HIS A 102 -7.84 -7.68 3.82
C HIS A 102 -8.48 -7.01 5.05
N PRO A 103 -8.58 -5.68 5.11
CA PRO A 103 -9.28 -5.01 6.20
C PRO A 103 -10.74 -5.48 6.32
N SER A 104 -11.45 -5.64 5.20
CA SER A 104 -12.85 -6.04 5.19
C SER A 104 -13.06 -7.51 5.57
N ALA A 105 -12.05 -8.37 5.37
CA ALA A 105 -12.11 -9.76 5.83
C ALA A 105 -12.02 -9.87 7.36
N VAL A 106 -11.32 -8.96 8.00
CA VAL A 106 -11.13 -8.93 9.47
C VAL A 106 -12.25 -8.14 10.15
N GLU A 107 -12.53 -6.94 9.65
CA GLU A 107 -13.54 -6.01 10.20
C GLU A 107 -14.35 -5.40 9.06
N PRO A 108 -15.44 -6.08 8.62
CA PRO A 108 -16.15 -5.71 7.38
C PRO A 108 -16.70 -4.29 7.36
N TYR A 109 -17.24 -3.81 8.47
CA TYR A 109 -17.85 -2.48 8.54
C TYR A 109 -16.80 -1.37 8.42
N GLU A 110 -15.76 -1.42 9.23
CA GLU A 110 -14.68 -0.44 9.22
C GLU A 110 -13.83 -0.54 7.95
N GLY A 111 -13.63 -1.75 7.44
CA GLY A 111 -12.95 -2.00 6.17
C GLY A 111 -13.70 -1.38 5.00
N ALA A 112 -15.01 -1.54 4.93
CA ALA A 112 -15.85 -0.92 3.91
C ALA A 112 -15.87 0.61 4.03
N ALA A 113 -16.00 1.14 5.24
CA ALA A 113 -15.97 2.58 5.50
C ALA A 113 -14.66 3.21 5.03
N THR A 114 -13.53 2.59 5.35
CA THR A 114 -12.20 3.03 4.93
C THR A 114 -12.00 2.90 3.42
N GLY A 115 -12.48 1.81 2.82
CA GLY A 115 -12.41 1.59 1.37
C GLY A 115 -13.14 2.67 0.59
N VAL A 116 -14.37 2.95 0.94
CA VAL A 116 -15.17 4.02 0.30
C VAL A 116 -14.58 5.39 0.60
N GLY A 117 -14.24 5.68 1.87
CA GLY A 117 -13.70 6.97 2.28
C GLY A 117 -12.35 7.28 1.63
N GLY A 118 -11.47 6.29 1.53
CA GLY A 118 -10.14 6.44 0.90
C GLY A 118 -10.23 6.76 -0.59
N ILE A 119 -11.07 6.05 -1.34
CA ILE A 119 -11.29 6.28 -2.77
C ILE A 119 -11.89 7.66 -3.03
N ILE A 120 -12.88 8.06 -2.26
CA ILE A 120 -13.50 9.37 -2.37
C ILE A 120 -12.51 10.48 -2.08
N ARG A 121 -11.69 10.32 -1.03
CA ARG A 121 -10.65 11.28 -0.67
C ARG A 121 -9.65 11.49 -1.81
N ASP A 122 -9.22 10.45 -2.46
CA ASP A 122 -8.25 10.53 -3.56
C ASP A 122 -8.82 11.31 -4.76
N ILE A 123 -10.10 11.11 -5.09
CA ILE A 123 -10.76 11.90 -6.13
C ILE A 123 -10.84 13.39 -5.74
N PHE A 124 -11.19 13.69 -4.49
CA PHE A 124 -11.20 15.08 -4.00
C PHE A 124 -9.80 15.71 -4.00
N SER A 125 -8.77 14.94 -3.67
CA SER A 125 -7.39 15.44 -3.68
C SER A 125 -6.92 15.88 -5.08
N MET A 126 -7.52 15.31 -6.11
CA MET A 126 -7.30 15.69 -7.52
C MET A 126 -8.18 16.85 -8.00
N GLY A 127 -8.92 17.49 -7.09
CA GLY A 127 -9.80 18.62 -7.40
C GLY A 127 -11.12 18.24 -8.07
N ALA A 128 -11.46 16.96 -8.14
CA ALA A 128 -12.70 16.48 -8.75
C ALA A 128 -13.76 16.11 -7.70
N ARG A 129 -15.03 16.15 -8.10
CA ARG A 129 -16.13 15.66 -7.28
C ARG A 129 -16.54 14.26 -7.75
N PRO A 130 -16.64 13.26 -6.84
CA PRO A 130 -17.11 11.92 -7.18
C PRO A 130 -18.51 11.96 -7.77
N ILE A 131 -18.73 11.22 -8.85
CA ILE A 131 -20.01 11.11 -9.54
C ILE A 131 -20.55 9.68 -9.58
N ALA A 132 -19.67 8.70 -9.38
CA ALA A 132 -20.03 7.28 -9.36
C ALA A 132 -19.07 6.49 -8.48
N ILE A 133 -19.58 5.44 -7.88
CA ILE A 133 -18.82 4.39 -7.20
C ILE A 133 -19.11 3.09 -7.93
N LEU A 134 -18.06 2.37 -8.30
CA LEU A 134 -18.13 1.05 -8.90
C LEU A 134 -17.57 0.06 -7.86
N ASP A 135 -18.32 -1.00 -7.61
CA ASP A 135 -17.96 -1.97 -6.60
C ASP A 135 -17.98 -3.38 -7.19
N SER A 136 -16.93 -4.15 -6.93
CA SER A 136 -16.80 -5.53 -7.36
C SER A 136 -16.71 -6.44 -6.14
N LEU A 137 -17.86 -6.66 -5.51
CA LEU A 137 -17.97 -7.46 -4.28
C LEU A 137 -17.73 -8.94 -4.55
N ARG A 138 -17.06 -9.58 -3.60
CA ARG A 138 -16.80 -11.01 -3.58
C ARG A 138 -17.10 -11.54 -2.18
N PHE A 139 -18.04 -12.43 -2.09
CA PHE A 139 -18.44 -13.11 -0.84
C PHE A 139 -18.28 -14.62 -0.99
N GLY A 140 -18.22 -15.33 0.13
CA GLY A 140 -18.34 -16.79 0.14
C GLY A 140 -19.75 -17.28 -0.18
N GLU A 141 -19.92 -18.57 -0.17
CA GLU A 141 -21.23 -19.20 -0.34
C GLU A 141 -22.16 -18.83 0.83
N LEU A 142 -23.44 -18.63 0.53
CA LEU A 142 -24.44 -18.20 1.52
C LEU A 142 -24.80 -19.27 2.54
N ASP A 143 -24.42 -20.53 2.28
CA ASP A 143 -24.78 -21.72 3.08
C ASP A 143 -23.72 -22.08 4.15
N ASN A 144 -22.76 -21.21 4.41
CA ASN A 144 -21.71 -21.39 5.43
C ASN A 144 -21.98 -20.55 6.68
#